data_bdc0a2ffb48950b40fcc65f54b79d3ba
#
_entry.id   bdc0a2ffb48950b40fcc65f54b79d3ba
#
_cell.length_a   1.000
_cell.length_b   1.000
_cell.length_c   1.000
_cell.angle_alpha   90.00
_cell.angle_beta   90.00
_cell.angle_gamma   90.00
#
_symmetry.space_group_name_H-M   'P 1'
#
loop_
_entity.id
_entity.type
_entity.pdbx_description
1 polymer ?
#
loop_
_entity_poly.entity_id
_entity_poly.type
_entity_poly.pdbx_seq_one_letter_code
_entity_poly.pdbx_strand_id
1 'polypeptide(L)'
;MAVGSGLAVANNYYAQPLLADMGRHFVASDRRMGTVAMLSQVGYAAGLLLFVPLGDRLERRSFILVMLGAVTVALLGVAAAPSYAWLAAASLAVGVTTITPQLLVPFAAHLAEPAERGRVVGTVKSGLLIGILAARTVGGLVGEHLGWRAMYGIAAAVMVALALALRGLLPRSEPEASGLSYPALLWSIGGLLRDEPVLRQSCLFGAMSFGAFSAFWTTLAFHLAGPPFGYTSGVVGLFGLVGIVGALAAPLAGRIADRRSPRWTIGAGLACVLLAYGVLFGAGGTVWGLVLGVILLDLGAQSAHISNQSRIYAIRPEARSRMNTAYMVAYFVGGALGSWGGAWGWGLGGWGGVCLVGLAMTVAGLLAFIATAGVPPARAPVAVPEAYGEAAAPRSRG
;
A
#
# COMPACT_ATOMS: atom_id res chain seq x y z
N MET A 1 4.73 -9.44 15.32
CA MET A 1 3.97 -8.45 14.55
C MET A 1 4.61 -8.12 13.20
N ALA A 2 5.93 -7.87 13.06
CA ALA A 2 6.58 -7.58 11.78
C ALA A 2 6.35 -8.69 10.72
N VAL A 3 6.64 -9.94 11.07
CA VAL A 3 6.37 -11.12 10.20
C VAL A 3 4.88 -11.22 9.87
N GLY A 4 3.99 -11.04 10.87
CA GLY A 4 2.55 -11.09 10.64
C GLY A 4 2.04 -10.00 9.69
N SER A 5 2.58 -8.77 9.78
CA SER A 5 2.26 -7.69 8.84
C SER A 5 2.73 -8.02 7.42
N GLY A 6 3.93 -8.59 7.28
CA GLY A 6 4.48 -9.01 5.99
C GLY A 6 3.66 -10.12 5.34
N LEU A 7 3.35 -11.18 6.09
CA LEU A 7 2.54 -12.29 5.59
C LEU A 7 1.13 -11.86 5.21
N ALA A 8 0.50 -10.99 6.02
CA ALA A 8 -0.84 -10.53 5.73
C ALA A 8 -0.92 -9.58 4.52
N VAL A 9 0.03 -8.63 4.37
CA VAL A 9 0.02 -7.71 3.22
C VAL A 9 0.30 -8.42 1.90
N ALA A 10 1.04 -9.52 1.93
CA ALA A 10 1.42 -10.31 0.78
C ALA A 10 0.20 -10.77 -0.05
N ASN A 11 -0.97 -10.97 0.59
CA ASN A 11 -2.20 -11.40 -0.06
C ASN A 11 -2.66 -10.48 -1.20
N ASN A 12 -2.37 -9.19 -1.13
CA ASN A 12 -2.71 -8.22 -2.17
C ASN A 12 -1.77 -8.27 -3.39
N TYR A 13 -0.62 -8.96 -3.29
CA TYR A 13 0.43 -8.88 -4.29
C TYR A 13 0.71 -10.21 -5.00
N TYR A 14 0.21 -11.35 -4.49
CA TYR A 14 0.38 -12.66 -5.12
C TYR A 14 -0.21 -12.72 -6.54
N ALA A 15 -1.31 -11.99 -6.79
CA ALA A 15 -1.95 -11.99 -8.11
C ALA A 15 -1.04 -11.45 -9.22
N GLN A 16 -0.20 -10.46 -8.95
CA GLN A 16 0.52 -9.70 -9.97
C GLN A 16 1.33 -10.58 -10.95
N PRO A 17 2.23 -11.47 -10.50
CA PRO A 17 2.95 -12.36 -11.40
C PRO A 17 2.07 -13.46 -12.05
N LEU A 18 0.88 -13.73 -11.48
CA LEU A 18 0.01 -14.83 -11.88
C LEU A 18 -1.11 -14.40 -12.86
N LEU A 19 -1.26 -13.10 -13.13
CA LEU A 19 -2.37 -12.59 -13.96
C LEU A 19 -2.40 -13.20 -15.36
N ALA A 20 -1.24 -13.41 -15.99
CA ALA A 20 -1.16 -14.04 -17.29
C ALA A 20 -1.60 -15.53 -17.25
N ASP A 21 -1.20 -16.27 -16.21
CA ASP A 21 -1.59 -17.68 -16.02
C ASP A 21 -3.08 -17.83 -15.76
N MET A 22 -3.64 -16.95 -14.90
CA MET A 22 -5.08 -16.88 -14.65
C MET A 22 -5.85 -16.54 -15.93
N GLY A 23 -5.33 -15.59 -16.74
CA GLY A 23 -5.93 -15.22 -18.01
C GLY A 23 -6.01 -16.39 -18.98
N ARG A 24 -4.93 -17.17 -19.11
CA ARG A 24 -4.92 -18.40 -19.91
C ARG A 24 -5.93 -19.43 -19.40
N HIS A 25 -6.01 -19.61 -18.08
CA HIS A 25 -6.94 -20.58 -17.46
C HIS A 25 -8.42 -20.26 -17.75
N PHE A 26 -8.81 -18.97 -17.63
CA PHE A 26 -10.20 -18.55 -17.85
C PHE A 26 -10.50 -18.10 -19.28
N VAL A 27 -9.55 -18.22 -20.21
CA VAL A 27 -9.65 -17.72 -21.58
C VAL A 27 -10.12 -16.25 -21.57
N ALA A 28 -9.56 -15.47 -20.64
CA ALA A 28 -9.90 -14.07 -20.42
C ALA A 28 -8.81 -13.15 -20.99
N SER A 29 -9.22 -12.02 -21.56
CA SER A 29 -8.28 -11.04 -22.08
C SER A 29 -7.47 -10.39 -20.94
N ASP A 30 -6.26 -9.90 -21.24
CA ASP A 30 -5.40 -9.20 -20.30
C ASP A 30 -6.10 -7.99 -19.67
N ARG A 31 -6.97 -7.30 -20.44
CA ARG A 31 -7.82 -6.22 -19.93
C ARG A 31 -8.75 -6.71 -18.80
N ARG A 32 -9.37 -7.88 -18.95
CA ARG A 32 -10.20 -8.49 -17.90
C ARG A 32 -9.36 -8.88 -16.70
N MET A 33 -8.16 -9.40 -16.90
CA MET A 33 -7.28 -9.77 -15.81
C MET A 33 -6.77 -8.54 -15.04
N GLY A 34 -6.53 -7.41 -15.70
CA GLY A 34 -6.26 -6.14 -15.04
C GLY A 34 -7.39 -5.66 -14.12
N THR A 35 -8.65 -6.00 -14.45
CA THR A 35 -9.80 -5.71 -13.56
C THR A 35 -9.72 -6.51 -12.25
N VAL A 36 -9.15 -7.71 -12.25
CA VAL A 36 -8.92 -8.49 -11.01
C VAL A 36 -7.96 -7.76 -10.08
N ALA A 37 -6.84 -7.24 -10.60
CA ALA A 37 -5.90 -6.44 -9.83
C ALA A 37 -6.53 -5.12 -9.33
N MET A 38 -7.31 -4.45 -10.18
CA MET A 38 -8.07 -3.25 -9.81
C MET A 38 -9.03 -3.54 -8.65
N LEU A 39 -9.83 -4.60 -8.73
CA LEU A 39 -10.81 -4.95 -7.70
C LEU A 39 -10.17 -5.30 -6.36
N SER A 40 -9.01 -5.97 -6.34
CA SER A 40 -8.25 -6.17 -5.11
C SER A 40 -7.88 -4.85 -4.45
N GLN A 41 -7.49 -3.84 -5.21
CA GLN A 41 -7.11 -2.52 -4.69
C GLN A 41 -8.33 -1.69 -4.27
N VAL A 42 -9.44 -1.74 -5.03
CA VAL A 42 -10.72 -1.14 -4.64
C VAL A 42 -11.19 -1.77 -3.32
N GLY A 43 -11.13 -3.10 -3.23
CA GLY A 43 -11.45 -3.82 -2.01
C GLY A 43 -10.61 -3.36 -0.83
N TYR A 44 -9.29 -3.23 -1.02
CA TYR A 44 -8.40 -2.78 0.04
C TYR A 44 -8.69 -1.33 0.47
N ALA A 45 -8.95 -0.43 -0.47
CA ALA A 45 -9.38 0.93 -0.16
C ALA A 45 -10.69 0.96 0.64
N ALA A 46 -11.68 0.15 0.25
CA ALA A 46 -12.93 -0.01 0.99
C ALA A 46 -12.71 -0.61 2.38
N GLY A 47 -11.88 -1.64 2.49
CA GLY A 47 -11.51 -2.25 3.76
C GLY A 47 -10.83 -1.26 4.71
N LEU A 48 -9.91 -0.44 4.20
CA LEU A 48 -9.25 0.62 4.97
C LEU A 48 -10.27 1.64 5.49
N LEU A 49 -11.17 2.11 4.63
CA LEU A 49 -12.17 3.10 5.01
C LEU A 49 -13.15 2.57 6.06
N LEU A 50 -13.63 1.33 5.85
CA LEU A 50 -14.69 0.77 6.69
C LEU A 50 -14.15 0.13 7.98
N PHE A 51 -13.03 -0.58 7.93
CA PHE A 51 -12.61 -1.43 9.04
C PHE A 51 -11.47 -0.85 9.88
N VAL A 52 -10.59 0.01 9.33
CA VAL A 52 -9.51 0.58 10.15
C VAL A 52 -10.06 1.46 11.29
N PRO A 53 -11.08 2.32 11.08
CA PRO A 53 -11.69 3.07 12.18
C PRO A 53 -12.39 2.18 13.25
N LEU A 54 -12.83 0.97 12.88
CA LEU A 54 -13.37 0.00 13.85
C LEU A 54 -12.29 -0.57 14.77
N GLY A 55 -11.05 -0.63 14.31
CA GLY A 55 -9.92 -1.08 15.13
C GLY A 55 -9.63 -0.22 16.35
N ASP A 56 -10.08 1.04 16.36
CA ASP A 56 -9.99 1.94 17.51
C ASP A 56 -11.14 1.72 18.51
N ARG A 57 -12.20 0.99 18.14
CA ARG A 57 -13.42 0.79 18.94
C ARG A 57 -13.62 -0.65 19.41
N LEU A 58 -13.03 -1.59 18.73
CA LEU A 58 -13.16 -3.02 19.03
C LEU A 58 -11.90 -3.53 19.75
N GLU A 59 -12.05 -4.63 20.49
CA GLU A 59 -10.91 -5.33 21.04
C GLU A 59 -9.98 -5.78 19.91
N ARG A 60 -8.77 -5.20 19.89
CA ARG A 60 -7.84 -5.28 18.74
C ARG A 60 -7.45 -6.70 18.37
N ARG A 61 -7.18 -7.56 19.35
CA ARG A 61 -6.80 -8.96 19.11
C ARG A 61 -7.93 -9.73 18.41
N SER A 62 -9.15 -9.69 18.97
CA SER A 62 -10.31 -10.39 18.42
C SER A 62 -10.62 -9.89 17.02
N PHE A 63 -10.53 -8.58 16.80
CA PHE A 63 -10.79 -7.99 15.48
C PHE A 63 -9.75 -8.43 14.44
N ILE A 64 -8.46 -8.46 14.79
CA ILE A 64 -7.38 -9.00 13.94
C ILE A 64 -7.67 -10.47 13.57
N LEU A 65 -8.08 -11.30 14.55
CA LEU A 65 -8.38 -12.71 14.31
C LEU A 65 -9.59 -12.88 13.38
N VAL A 66 -10.64 -12.07 13.53
CA VAL A 66 -11.80 -12.06 12.64
C VAL A 66 -11.37 -11.70 11.20
N MET A 67 -10.54 -10.66 11.03
CA MET A 67 -10.04 -10.27 9.70
C MET A 67 -9.13 -11.34 9.07
N LEU A 68 -8.31 -12.03 9.87
CA LEU A 68 -7.52 -13.18 9.39
C LEU A 68 -8.40 -14.35 8.97
N GLY A 69 -9.47 -14.63 9.70
CA GLY A 69 -10.47 -15.63 9.30
C GLY A 69 -11.19 -15.25 8.00
N ALA A 70 -11.61 -14.00 7.89
CA ALA A 70 -12.28 -13.48 6.70
C ALA A 70 -11.39 -13.52 5.45
N VAL A 71 -10.12 -13.10 5.56
CA VAL A 71 -9.18 -13.18 4.42
C VAL A 71 -8.86 -14.63 4.06
N THR A 72 -8.80 -15.54 5.03
CA THR A 72 -8.63 -16.97 4.75
C THR A 72 -9.77 -17.51 3.88
N VAL A 73 -11.02 -17.19 4.20
CA VAL A 73 -12.19 -17.58 3.40
C VAL A 73 -12.13 -16.96 2.00
N ALA A 74 -11.75 -15.68 1.90
CA ALA A 74 -11.62 -15.02 0.61
C ALA A 74 -10.52 -15.64 -0.26
N LEU A 75 -9.36 -16.00 0.32
CA LEU A 75 -8.26 -16.69 -0.37
C LEU A 75 -8.68 -18.08 -0.87
N LEU A 76 -9.40 -18.85 -0.06
CA LEU A 76 -9.99 -20.12 -0.48
C LEU A 76 -11.01 -19.90 -1.60
N GLY A 77 -11.78 -18.82 -1.55
CA GLY A 77 -12.68 -18.42 -2.63
C GLY A 77 -11.93 -18.18 -3.95
N VAL A 78 -10.76 -17.55 -3.91
CA VAL A 78 -9.90 -17.38 -5.10
C VAL A 78 -9.37 -18.74 -5.57
N ALA A 79 -8.83 -19.56 -4.66
CA ALA A 79 -8.29 -20.89 -5.01
C ALA A 79 -9.34 -21.79 -5.67
N ALA A 80 -10.58 -21.74 -5.21
CA ALA A 80 -11.71 -22.53 -5.72
C ALA A 80 -12.46 -21.88 -6.90
N ALA A 81 -11.99 -20.73 -7.43
CA ALA A 81 -12.73 -19.97 -8.44
C ALA A 81 -13.09 -20.81 -9.68
N PRO A 82 -14.39 -21.01 -9.98
CA PRO A 82 -14.84 -21.78 -11.14
C PRO A 82 -14.96 -20.91 -12.40
N SER A 83 -15.00 -19.59 -12.25
CA SER A 83 -15.20 -18.65 -13.35
C SER A 83 -14.47 -17.35 -13.11
N TYR A 84 -14.27 -16.55 -14.17
CA TYR A 84 -13.71 -15.21 -14.08
C TYR A 84 -14.52 -14.28 -13.14
N ALA A 85 -15.85 -14.31 -13.21
CA ALA A 85 -16.70 -13.47 -12.36
C ALA A 85 -16.52 -13.80 -10.88
N TRP A 86 -16.41 -15.07 -10.56
CA TRP A 86 -16.12 -15.52 -9.19
C TRP A 86 -14.72 -15.06 -8.74
N LEU A 87 -13.70 -15.27 -9.60
CA LEU A 87 -12.33 -14.78 -9.33
C LEU A 87 -12.31 -13.29 -9.02
N ALA A 88 -13.00 -12.48 -9.83
CA ALA A 88 -13.10 -11.06 -9.65
C ALA A 88 -13.76 -10.66 -8.31
N ALA A 89 -14.89 -11.30 -7.96
CA ALA A 89 -15.58 -11.10 -6.69
C ALA A 89 -14.73 -11.54 -5.49
N ALA A 90 -14.08 -12.70 -5.58
CA ALA A 90 -13.20 -13.20 -4.53
C ALA A 90 -11.96 -12.32 -4.35
N SER A 91 -11.40 -11.76 -5.43
CA SER A 91 -10.28 -10.81 -5.37
C SER A 91 -10.65 -9.50 -4.68
N LEU A 92 -11.86 -8.99 -4.93
CA LEU A 92 -12.41 -7.86 -4.18
C LEU A 92 -12.50 -8.20 -2.69
N ALA A 93 -13.01 -9.38 -2.33
CA ALA A 93 -13.13 -9.83 -0.95
C ALA A 93 -11.75 -10.00 -0.28
N VAL A 94 -10.74 -10.53 -0.97
CA VAL A 94 -9.35 -10.56 -0.49
C VAL A 94 -8.88 -9.15 -0.18
N GLY A 95 -9.09 -8.19 -1.07
CA GLY A 95 -8.74 -6.78 -0.83
C GLY A 95 -9.41 -6.26 0.44
N VAL A 96 -10.74 -6.35 0.54
CA VAL A 96 -11.54 -5.83 1.67
C VAL A 96 -11.06 -6.39 3.00
N THR A 97 -10.65 -7.65 3.05
CA THR A 97 -10.31 -8.35 4.29
C THR A 97 -8.82 -8.33 4.66
N THR A 98 -7.94 -7.92 3.75
CA THR A 98 -6.47 -7.88 3.97
C THR A 98 -5.99 -6.68 4.81
N ILE A 99 -6.81 -6.12 5.67
CA ILE A 99 -6.49 -4.91 6.45
C ILE A 99 -5.63 -5.16 7.70
N THR A 100 -5.38 -6.41 8.05
CA THR A 100 -4.62 -6.81 9.25
C THR A 100 -3.29 -6.03 9.44
N PRO A 101 -2.49 -5.75 8.39
CA PRO A 101 -1.26 -4.96 8.55
C PRO A 101 -1.50 -3.57 9.11
N GLN A 102 -2.62 -2.94 8.74
CA GLN A 102 -2.99 -1.59 9.19
C GLN A 102 -3.50 -1.58 10.65
N LEU A 103 -3.89 -2.72 11.17
CA LEU A 103 -4.25 -2.91 12.58
C LEU A 103 -3.02 -3.25 13.44
N LEU A 104 -2.07 -4.03 12.90
CA LEU A 104 -0.87 -4.47 13.63
C LEU A 104 0.11 -3.33 13.90
N VAL A 105 0.26 -2.37 12.97
CA VAL A 105 1.20 -1.24 13.13
C VAL A 105 0.81 -0.35 14.32
N PRO A 106 -0.43 0.18 14.44
CA PRO A 106 -0.81 0.97 15.62
C PRO A 106 -0.88 0.12 16.88
N PHE A 107 -1.23 -1.16 16.81
CA PHE A 107 -1.23 -2.04 17.97
C PHE A 107 0.18 -2.27 18.50
N ALA A 108 1.18 -2.44 17.64
CA ALA A 108 2.57 -2.52 18.04
C ALA A 108 3.07 -1.24 18.70
N ALA A 109 2.65 -0.07 18.17
CA ALA A 109 2.97 1.22 18.77
C ALA A 109 2.32 1.41 20.17
N HIS A 110 1.11 0.88 20.37
CA HIS A 110 0.40 0.93 21.65
C HIS A 110 1.08 0.06 22.71
N LEU A 111 1.60 -1.10 22.35
CA LEU A 111 2.29 -2.02 23.27
C LEU A 111 3.73 -1.61 23.58
N ALA A 112 4.32 -0.73 22.77
CA ALA A 112 5.70 -0.29 22.95
C ALA A 112 5.83 0.83 23.98
N GLU A 113 6.91 0.81 24.76
CA GLU A 113 7.28 1.93 25.63
C GLU A 113 7.47 3.22 24.82
N PRO A 114 7.15 4.40 25.36
CA PRO A 114 7.25 5.67 24.64
C PRO A 114 8.60 5.90 23.95
N ALA A 115 9.70 5.52 24.61
CA ALA A 115 11.06 5.66 24.07
C ALA A 115 11.36 4.73 22.89
N GLU A 116 10.68 3.57 22.79
CA GLU A 116 10.93 2.55 21.78
C GLU A 116 9.91 2.56 20.63
N ARG A 117 8.82 3.32 20.72
CA ARG A 117 7.72 3.33 19.73
C ARG A 117 8.20 3.50 18.30
N GLY A 118 9.13 4.42 18.06
CA GLY A 118 9.67 4.66 16.72
C GLY A 118 10.38 3.43 16.15
N ARG A 119 11.20 2.76 16.96
CA ARG A 119 11.93 1.54 16.58
C ARG A 119 10.97 0.38 16.29
N VAL A 120 9.99 0.17 17.15
CA VAL A 120 8.99 -0.90 17.01
C VAL A 120 8.15 -0.71 15.75
N VAL A 121 7.60 0.50 15.52
CA VAL A 121 6.85 0.84 14.30
C VAL A 121 7.72 0.66 13.06
N GLY A 122 8.96 1.11 13.10
CA GLY A 122 9.93 0.92 12.01
C GLY A 122 10.13 -0.56 11.67
N THR A 123 10.31 -1.41 12.68
CA THR A 123 10.47 -2.86 12.51
C THR A 123 9.23 -3.50 11.89
N VAL A 124 8.02 -3.14 12.33
CA VAL A 124 6.78 -3.68 11.77
C VAL A 124 6.58 -3.24 10.32
N LYS A 125 6.87 -1.97 10.01
CA LYS A 125 6.82 -1.44 8.63
C LYS A 125 7.87 -2.08 7.72
N SER A 126 9.06 -2.38 8.22
CA SER A 126 10.08 -3.13 7.46
C SER A 126 9.59 -4.54 7.11
N GLY A 127 8.97 -5.24 8.06
CA GLY A 127 8.34 -6.53 7.80
C GLY A 127 7.25 -6.45 6.73
N LEU A 128 6.41 -5.40 6.77
CA LEU A 128 5.40 -5.14 5.76
C LEU A 128 6.03 -4.94 4.38
N LEU A 129 7.07 -4.13 4.26
CA LEU A 129 7.75 -3.87 3.00
C LEU A 129 8.39 -5.14 2.42
N ILE A 130 9.09 -5.91 3.25
CA ILE A 130 9.65 -7.22 2.85
C ILE A 130 8.54 -8.14 2.36
N GLY A 131 7.39 -8.18 3.04
CA GLY A 131 6.24 -9.00 2.65
C GLY A 131 5.69 -8.62 1.27
N ILE A 132 5.56 -7.32 0.97
CA ILE A 132 5.12 -6.84 -0.36
C ILE A 132 6.06 -7.32 -1.47
N LEU A 133 7.35 -7.21 -1.25
CA LEU A 133 8.36 -7.52 -2.26
C LEU A 133 8.53 -9.03 -2.44
N ALA A 134 8.59 -9.78 -1.33
CA ALA A 134 8.68 -11.23 -1.34
C ALA A 134 7.43 -11.90 -1.92
N ALA A 135 6.26 -11.30 -1.74
CA ALA A 135 4.98 -11.85 -2.25
C ALA A 135 5.01 -12.09 -3.75
N ARG A 136 5.59 -11.19 -4.53
CA ARG A 136 5.69 -11.35 -5.99
C ARG A 136 6.57 -12.53 -6.36
N THR A 137 7.73 -12.63 -5.72
CA THR A 137 8.68 -13.73 -5.98
C THR A 137 8.10 -15.07 -5.57
N VAL A 138 7.57 -15.16 -4.35
CA VAL A 138 6.93 -16.41 -3.86
C VAL A 138 5.71 -16.75 -4.71
N GLY A 139 4.86 -15.76 -5.02
CA GLY A 139 3.68 -15.94 -5.87
C GLY A 139 4.03 -16.48 -7.24
N GLY A 140 5.04 -15.89 -7.89
CA GLY A 140 5.51 -16.31 -9.21
C GLY A 140 6.09 -17.73 -9.21
N LEU A 141 7.01 -18.03 -8.27
CA LEU A 141 7.63 -19.35 -8.17
C LEU A 141 6.64 -20.46 -7.82
N VAL A 142 5.77 -20.22 -6.83
CA VAL A 142 4.73 -21.21 -6.47
C VAL A 142 3.75 -21.38 -7.63
N GLY A 143 3.38 -20.29 -8.30
CA GLY A 143 2.49 -20.35 -9.45
C GLY A 143 3.04 -21.13 -10.63
N GLU A 144 4.32 -21.00 -10.91
CA GLU A 144 5.00 -21.74 -11.98
C GLU A 144 5.04 -23.26 -11.70
N HIS A 145 5.37 -23.66 -10.47
CA HIS A 145 5.63 -25.06 -10.14
C HIS A 145 4.38 -25.82 -9.70
N LEU A 146 3.47 -25.16 -8.97
CA LEU A 146 2.28 -25.77 -8.35
C LEU A 146 0.97 -25.24 -8.91
N GLY A 147 1.04 -24.20 -9.75
CA GLY A 147 -0.12 -23.50 -10.29
C GLY A 147 -0.67 -22.42 -9.38
N TRP A 148 -1.34 -21.43 -9.98
CA TRP A 148 -1.84 -20.24 -9.29
C TRP A 148 -2.84 -20.55 -8.17
N ARG A 149 -3.66 -21.63 -8.30
CA ARG A 149 -4.60 -22.05 -7.25
C ARG A 149 -3.90 -22.50 -5.99
N ALA A 150 -2.80 -23.26 -6.13
CA ALA A 150 -1.99 -23.73 -5.01
C ALA A 150 -1.42 -22.55 -4.21
N MET A 151 -1.00 -21.47 -4.88
CA MET A 151 -0.53 -20.26 -4.18
C MET A 151 -1.58 -19.70 -3.22
N TYR A 152 -2.84 -19.61 -3.64
CA TYR A 152 -3.91 -19.11 -2.78
C TYR A 152 -4.31 -20.09 -1.68
N GLY A 153 -4.24 -21.40 -1.94
CA GLY A 153 -4.40 -22.43 -0.90
C GLY A 153 -3.31 -22.35 0.17
N ILE A 154 -2.05 -22.19 -0.24
CA ILE A 154 -0.91 -22.00 0.67
C ILE A 154 -1.08 -20.70 1.46
N ALA A 155 -1.46 -19.61 0.79
CA ALA A 155 -1.72 -18.33 1.46
C ALA A 155 -2.82 -18.44 2.53
N ALA A 156 -3.91 -19.16 2.23
CA ALA A 156 -4.96 -19.43 3.21
C ALA A 156 -4.44 -20.22 4.42
N ALA A 157 -3.65 -21.27 4.19
CA ALA A 157 -3.03 -22.05 5.27
C ALA A 157 -2.08 -21.20 6.14
N VAL A 158 -1.31 -20.32 5.51
CA VAL A 158 -0.43 -19.36 6.21
C VAL A 158 -1.26 -18.39 7.05
N MET A 159 -2.43 -17.90 6.57
CA MET A 159 -3.30 -17.02 7.36
C MET A 159 -3.91 -17.73 8.56
N VAL A 160 -4.29 -19.02 8.44
CA VAL A 160 -4.73 -19.85 9.57
C VAL A 160 -3.61 -20.00 10.60
N ALA A 161 -2.41 -20.37 10.15
CA ALA A 161 -1.25 -20.50 11.04
C ALA A 161 -0.93 -19.18 11.75
N LEU A 162 -0.98 -18.05 11.03
CA LEU A 162 -0.79 -16.72 11.58
C LEU A 162 -1.88 -16.38 12.61
N ALA A 163 -3.15 -16.70 12.35
CA ALA A 163 -4.24 -16.47 13.28
C ALA A 163 -4.04 -17.26 14.60
N LEU A 164 -3.65 -18.53 14.49
CA LEU A 164 -3.35 -19.36 15.66
C LEU A 164 -2.15 -18.81 16.46
N ALA A 165 -1.08 -18.40 15.79
CA ALA A 165 0.08 -17.80 16.44
C ALA A 165 -0.28 -16.48 17.12
N LEU A 166 -1.00 -15.58 16.46
CA LEU A 166 -1.37 -14.28 17.02
C LEU A 166 -2.39 -14.44 18.14
N ARG A 167 -3.25 -15.46 18.10
CA ARG A 167 -4.14 -15.79 19.23
C ARG A 167 -3.38 -16.11 20.51
N GLY A 168 -2.21 -16.74 20.39
CA GLY A 168 -1.37 -17.06 21.56
C GLY A 168 -0.46 -15.91 21.99
N LEU A 169 0.02 -15.11 21.05
CA LEU A 169 1.07 -14.12 21.29
C LEU A 169 0.56 -12.71 21.59
N LEU A 170 -0.64 -12.33 21.08
CA LEU A 170 -1.17 -10.99 21.30
C LEU A 170 -1.91 -10.92 22.64
N PRO A 171 -1.63 -9.90 23.47
CA PRO A 171 -2.43 -9.62 24.64
C PRO A 171 -3.83 -9.12 24.24
N ARG A 172 -4.81 -9.32 25.13
CA ARG A 172 -6.09 -8.62 25.00
C ARG A 172 -5.88 -7.14 25.29
N SER A 173 -6.54 -6.29 24.54
CA SER A 173 -6.51 -4.85 24.77
C SER A 173 -7.94 -4.34 24.87
N GLU A 174 -8.23 -3.60 25.91
CA GLU A 174 -9.51 -2.90 26.00
C GLU A 174 -9.60 -1.85 24.89
N PRO A 175 -10.79 -1.65 24.29
CA PRO A 175 -10.99 -0.60 23.32
C PRO A 175 -10.71 0.77 23.95
N GLU A 176 -9.95 1.60 23.28
CA GLU A 176 -9.88 3.01 23.66
C GLU A 176 -11.26 3.63 23.44
N ALA A 177 -11.86 4.15 24.50
CA ALA A 177 -13.15 4.82 24.42
C ALA A 177 -13.01 6.09 23.56
N SER A 178 -13.09 5.93 22.22
CA SER A 178 -13.24 7.07 21.32
C SER A 178 -14.64 7.64 21.59
N GLY A 179 -14.76 8.86 22.08
CA GLY A 179 -16.05 9.50 22.34
C GLY A 179 -16.91 9.75 21.11
N LEU A 180 -16.44 9.32 19.92
CA LEU A 180 -17.14 9.49 18.64
C LEU A 180 -17.87 8.21 18.23
N SER A 181 -19.08 8.33 17.72
CA SER A 181 -19.79 7.22 17.08
C SER A 181 -19.09 6.80 15.77
N TYR A 182 -19.30 5.55 15.32
CA TYR A 182 -18.67 5.07 14.08
C TYR A 182 -19.01 5.92 12.84
N PRO A 183 -20.28 6.34 12.60
CA PRO A 183 -20.59 7.27 11.53
C PRO A 183 -19.84 8.61 11.67
N ALA A 184 -19.73 9.14 12.89
CA ALA A 184 -19.00 10.39 13.14
C ALA A 184 -17.51 10.28 12.84
N LEU A 185 -16.88 9.10 13.09
CA LEU A 185 -15.51 8.83 12.67
C LEU A 185 -15.36 8.87 11.14
N LEU A 186 -16.25 8.23 10.40
CA LEU A 186 -16.24 8.26 8.94
C LEU A 186 -16.44 9.67 8.38
N TRP A 187 -17.43 10.40 8.90
CA TRP A 187 -17.67 11.80 8.50
C TRP A 187 -16.49 12.71 8.82
N SER A 188 -15.78 12.46 9.92
CA SER A 188 -14.60 13.25 10.30
C SER A 188 -13.45 13.10 9.31
N ILE A 189 -13.33 11.96 8.60
CA ILE A 189 -12.35 11.78 7.52
C ILE A 189 -12.65 12.73 6.35
N GLY A 190 -13.94 12.86 5.97
CA GLY A 190 -14.39 13.81 4.97
C GLY A 190 -14.14 15.26 5.39
N GLY A 191 -14.38 15.59 6.65
CA GLY A 191 -14.07 16.90 7.23
C GLY A 191 -12.56 17.23 7.13
N LEU A 192 -11.68 16.28 7.51
CA LEU A 192 -10.24 16.46 7.40
C LEU A 192 -9.79 16.71 5.94
N LEU A 193 -10.36 15.99 4.97
CA LEU A 193 -10.07 16.22 3.56
C LEU A 193 -10.51 17.60 3.09
N ARG A 194 -11.64 18.13 3.61
CA ARG A 194 -12.13 19.46 3.29
C ARG A 194 -11.25 20.55 3.90
N ASP A 195 -10.87 20.39 5.17
CA ASP A 195 -10.23 21.45 5.97
C ASP A 195 -8.72 21.52 5.75
N GLU A 196 -8.06 20.38 5.41
CA GLU A 196 -6.59 20.29 5.34
C GLU A 196 -6.09 20.24 3.88
N PRO A 197 -5.66 21.37 3.30
CA PRO A 197 -5.16 21.40 1.92
C PRO A 197 -3.90 20.55 1.74
N VAL A 198 -3.05 20.44 2.76
CA VAL A 198 -1.84 19.60 2.73
C VAL A 198 -2.20 18.12 2.63
N LEU A 199 -3.28 17.68 3.30
CA LEU A 199 -3.78 16.30 3.19
C LEU A 199 -4.28 16.01 1.77
N ARG A 200 -5.09 16.93 1.17
CA ARG A 200 -5.56 16.78 -0.22
C ARG A 200 -4.41 16.66 -1.22
N GLN A 201 -3.39 17.50 -1.08
CA GLN A 201 -2.19 17.42 -1.92
C GLN A 201 -1.49 16.08 -1.79
N SER A 202 -1.23 15.64 -0.56
CA SER A 202 -0.57 14.36 -0.30
C SER A 202 -1.39 13.18 -0.81
N CYS A 203 -2.72 13.21 -0.68
CA CYS A 203 -3.63 12.24 -1.27
C CYS A 203 -3.48 12.18 -2.81
N LEU A 204 -3.47 13.34 -3.47
CA LEU A 204 -3.34 13.40 -4.92
C LEU A 204 -1.96 12.91 -5.39
N PHE A 205 -0.87 13.37 -4.76
CA PHE A 205 0.47 12.93 -5.11
C PHE A 205 0.66 11.43 -4.88
N GLY A 206 0.16 10.91 -3.75
CA GLY A 206 0.18 9.49 -3.45
C GLY A 206 -0.63 8.66 -4.44
N ALA A 207 -1.84 9.11 -4.79
CA ALA A 207 -2.71 8.45 -5.75
C ALA A 207 -2.07 8.38 -7.15
N MET A 208 -1.48 9.47 -7.64
CA MET A 208 -0.82 9.51 -8.95
C MET A 208 0.44 8.64 -8.98
N SER A 209 1.27 8.72 -7.95
CA SER A 209 2.49 7.92 -7.84
C SER A 209 2.18 6.42 -7.77
N PHE A 210 1.24 6.02 -6.90
CA PHE A 210 0.88 4.61 -6.76
C PHE A 210 0.05 4.10 -7.93
N GLY A 211 -0.70 4.96 -8.59
CA GLY A 211 -1.37 4.62 -9.84
C GLY A 211 -0.38 4.28 -10.94
N ALA A 212 0.63 5.11 -11.15
CA ALA A 212 1.72 4.81 -12.08
C ALA A 212 2.42 3.49 -11.69
N PHE A 213 2.80 3.32 -10.43
CA PHE A 213 3.37 2.07 -9.91
C PHE A 213 2.50 0.84 -10.21
N SER A 214 1.19 0.97 -9.99
CA SER A 214 0.24 -0.14 -10.17
C SER A 214 -0.01 -0.46 -11.64
N ALA A 215 0.02 0.53 -12.53
CA ALA A 215 -0.07 0.32 -13.97
C ALA A 215 1.05 -0.61 -14.47
N PHE A 216 2.29 -0.35 -14.03
CA PHE A 216 3.45 -1.18 -14.35
C PHE A 216 3.32 -2.60 -13.78
N TRP A 217 3.16 -2.74 -12.47
CA TRP A 217 3.18 -4.05 -11.81
C TRP A 217 2.01 -4.96 -12.22
N THR A 218 0.86 -4.39 -12.58
CA THR A 218 -0.30 -5.16 -13.07
C THR A 218 -0.04 -5.72 -14.47
N THR A 219 0.68 -4.99 -15.32
CA THR A 219 0.85 -5.36 -16.73
C THR A 219 2.17 -6.04 -17.04
N LEU A 220 3.14 -6.01 -16.11
CA LEU A 220 4.45 -6.63 -16.30
C LEU A 220 4.34 -8.13 -16.66
N ALA A 221 3.40 -8.85 -16.01
CA ALA A 221 3.18 -10.27 -16.29
C ALA A 221 2.75 -10.50 -17.76
N PHE A 222 1.91 -9.63 -18.31
CA PHE A 222 1.48 -9.72 -19.72
C PHE A 222 2.64 -9.43 -20.67
N HIS A 223 3.43 -8.40 -20.35
CA HIS A 223 4.57 -8.00 -21.16
C HIS A 223 5.65 -9.08 -21.21
N LEU A 224 5.96 -9.68 -20.08
CA LEU A 224 6.99 -10.72 -19.97
C LEU A 224 6.53 -12.09 -20.49
N ALA A 225 5.22 -12.39 -20.45
CA ALA A 225 4.69 -13.64 -21.00
C ALA A 225 4.66 -13.68 -22.53
N GLY A 226 4.65 -12.53 -23.18
CA GLY A 226 4.63 -12.38 -24.65
C GLY A 226 6.02 -12.19 -25.25
N PRO A 227 6.11 -12.14 -26.63
CA PRO A 227 7.34 -11.76 -27.31
C PRO A 227 7.82 -10.36 -26.92
N PRO A 228 9.15 -10.11 -26.85
CA PRO A 228 10.26 -11.01 -27.17
C PRO A 228 10.71 -11.92 -26.02
N PHE A 229 10.07 -11.87 -24.83
CA PHE A 229 10.57 -12.51 -23.63
C PHE A 229 10.12 -13.97 -23.48
N GLY A 230 8.81 -14.22 -23.54
CA GLY A 230 8.25 -15.57 -23.34
C GLY A 230 8.51 -16.15 -21.95
N TYR A 231 8.59 -15.31 -20.90
CA TYR A 231 8.96 -15.71 -19.56
C TYR A 231 7.78 -16.29 -18.76
N THR A 232 8.12 -17.18 -17.84
CA THR A 232 7.17 -17.79 -16.90
C THR A 232 6.84 -16.86 -15.73
N SER A 233 5.78 -17.18 -15.00
CA SER A 233 5.39 -16.44 -13.79
C SER A 233 6.49 -16.40 -12.72
N GLY A 234 7.33 -17.43 -12.65
CA GLY A 234 8.49 -17.45 -11.76
C GLY A 234 9.48 -16.33 -12.08
N VAL A 235 9.86 -16.20 -13.37
CA VAL A 235 10.75 -15.11 -13.80
C VAL A 235 10.11 -13.74 -13.58
N VAL A 236 8.81 -13.59 -13.88
CA VAL A 236 8.07 -12.35 -13.56
C VAL A 236 8.15 -12.03 -12.07
N GLY A 237 8.00 -13.03 -11.21
CA GLY A 237 8.11 -12.90 -9.77
C GLY A 237 9.50 -12.43 -9.29
N LEU A 238 10.58 -12.84 -9.98
CA LEU A 238 11.95 -12.40 -9.64
C LEU A 238 12.18 -10.90 -9.81
N PHE A 239 11.40 -10.23 -10.67
CA PHE A 239 11.41 -8.76 -10.72
C PHE A 239 10.98 -8.11 -9.40
N GLY A 240 10.24 -8.84 -8.55
CA GLY A 240 9.98 -8.41 -7.16
C GLY A 240 11.26 -8.23 -6.35
N LEU A 241 12.29 -9.07 -6.55
CA LEU A 241 13.60 -8.92 -5.90
C LEU A 241 14.35 -7.68 -6.40
N VAL A 242 14.22 -7.35 -7.68
CA VAL A 242 14.80 -6.12 -8.25
C VAL A 242 14.18 -4.90 -7.58
N GLY A 243 12.85 -4.90 -7.34
CA GLY A 243 12.15 -3.85 -6.63
C GLY A 243 12.65 -3.63 -5.20
N ILE A 244 13.20 -4.68 -4.53
CA ILE A 244 13.80 -4.56 -3.18
C ILE A 244 14.93 -3.52 -3.19
N VAL A 245 15.77 -3.51 -4.22
CA VAL A 245 16.91 -2.58 -4.32
C VAL A 245 16.42 -1.13 -4.32
N GLY A 246 15.40 -0.80 -5.14
CA GLY A 246 14.78 0.52 -5.18
C GLY A 246 14.11 0.90 -3.86
N ALA A 247 13.35 -0.03 -3.29
CA ALA A 247 12.62 0.20 -2.04
C ALA A 247 13.55 0.38 -0.83
N LEU A 248 14.64 -0.35 -0.74
CA LEU A 248 15.65 -0.20 0.35
C LEU A 248 16.47 1.08 0.19
N ALA A 249 16.67 1.57 -1.03
CA ALA A 249 17.32 2.84 -1.28
C ALA A 249 16.44 4.06 -0.90
N ALA A 250 15.12 3.90 -0.87
CA ALA A 250 14.19 5.01 -0.59
C ALA A 250 14.39 5.67 0.78
N PRO A 251 14.56 4.97 1.92
CA PRO A 251 14.84 5.60 3.21
C PRO A 251 16.18 6.35 3.22
N LEU A 252 17.18 5.87 2.49
CA LEU A 252 18.47 6.54 2.39
C LEU A 252 18.35 7.81 1.54
N ALA A 253 17.68 7.74 0.40
CA ALA A 253 17.36 8.91 -0.43
C ALA A 253 16.51 9.91 0.35
N GLY A 254 15.54 9.45 1.15
CA GLY A 254 14.73 10.26 2.04
C GLY A 254 15.59 11.03 3.05
N ARG A 255 16.49 10.36 3.77
CA ARG A 255 17.39 11.02 4.74
C ARG A 255 18.27 12.11 4.12
N ILE A 256 18.74 11.93 2.88
CA ILE A 256 19.50 12.92 2.14
C ILE A 256 18.61 14.11 1.77
N ALA A 257 17.38 13.84 1.36
CA ALA A 257 16.43 14.85 0.92
C ALA A 257 15.73 15.57 2.10
N ASP A 258 15.54 14.91 3.25
CA ASP A 258 14.90 15.48 4.47
C ASP A 258 15.70 16.65 5.08
N ARG A 259 17.00 16.77 4.71
CA ARG A 259 17.79 17.98 5.00
C ARG A 259 17.22 19.26 4.35
N ARG A 260 16.32 19.11 3.36
CA ARG A 260 15.66 20.23 2.67
C ARG A 260 14.21 20.38 3.10
N SER A 261 13.33 19.48 2.69
CA SER A 261 11.93 19.42 3.15
C SER A 261 11.25 18.15 2.63
N PRO A 262 10.22 17.60 3.31
CA PRO A 262 9.44 16.45 2.80
C PRO A 262 8.81 16.73 1.44
N ARG A 263 8.41 17.99 1.17
CA ARG A 263 7.85 18.38 -0.13
C ARG A 263 8.86 18.21 -1.27
N TRP A 264 10.12 18.58 -1.05
CA TRP A 264 11.16 18.40 -2.07
C TRP A 264 11.36 16.92 -2.42
N THR A 265 11.35 16.03 -1.42
CA THR A 265 11.48 14.58 -1.62
C THR A 265 10.31 14.01 -2.42
N ILE A 266 9.08 14.52 -2.21
CA ILE A 266 7.90 14.13 -3.00
C ILE A 266 8.11 14.52 -4.47
N GLY A 267 8.54 15.74 -4.75
CA GLY A 267 8.81 16.20 -6.11
C GLY A 267 9.91 15.40 -6.80
N ALA A 268 11.03 15.14 -6.10
CA ALA A 268 12.12 14.30 -6.59
C ALA A 268 11.66 12.85 -6.83
N GLY A 269 10.82 12.29 -5.96
CA GLY A 269 10.23 10.97 -6.13
C GLY A 269 9.34 10.89 -7.38
N LEU A 270 8.47 11.87 -7.59
CA LEU A 270 7.64 11.93 -8.81
C LEU A 270 8.50 12.10 -10.08
N ALA A 271 9.55 12.92 -10.02
CA ALA A 271 10.50 13.07 -11.15
C ALA A 271 11.24 11.75 -11.43
N CYS A 272 11.60 11.00 -10.38
CA CYS A 272 12.21 9.67 -10.51
C CYS A 272 11.25 8.66 -11.17
N VAL A 273 9.94 8.68 -10.82
CA VAL A 273 8.91 7.86 -11.49
C VAL A 273 8.75 8.27 -12.95
N LEU A 274 8.81 9.58 -13.26
CA LEU A 274 8.78 10.06 -14.65
C LEU A 274 9.97 9.51 -15.44
N LEU A 275 11.18 9.58 -14.88
CA LEU A 275 12.40 9.03 -15.49
C LEU A 275 12.28 7.51 -15.68
N ALA A 276 11.73 6.79 -14.68
CA ALA A 276 11.47 5.36 -14.79
C ALA A 276 10.62 5.03 -16.02
N TYR A 277 9.53 5.76 -16.22
CA TYR A 277 8.67 5.57 -17.39
C TYR A 277 9.33 5.99 -18.71
N GLY A 278 10.22 6.98 -18.72
CA GLY A 278 11.06 7.29 -19.87
C GLY A 278 11.96 6.12 -20.26
N VAL A 279 12.62 5.49 -19.28
CA VAL A 279 13.46 4.29 -19.48
C VAL A 279 12.60 3.10 -19.94
N LEU A 280 11.46 2.86 -19.29
CA LEU A 280 10.54 1.76 -19.64
C LEU A 280 9.97 1.91 -21.05
N PHE A 281 9.68 3.13 -21.49
CA PHE A 281 9.21 3.41 -22.84
C PHE A 281 10.30 3.18 -23.90
N GLY A 282 11.52 3.68 -23.64
CA GLY A 282 12.62 3.60 -24.60
C GLY A 282 13.36 2.25 -24.61
N ALA A 283 13.47 1.59 -23.45
CA ALA A 283 14.29 0.38 -23.26
C ALA A 283 13.53 -0.81 -22.66
N GLY A 284 12.22 -0.71 -22.45
CA GLY A 284 11.39 -1.77 -21.85
C GLY A 284 11.26 -3.06 -22.67
N GLY A 285 11.73 -3.06 -23.94
CA GLY A 285 11.92 -4.27 -24.75
C GLY A 285 13.16 -5.09 -24.36
N THR A 286 13.96 -4.65 -23.41
CA THR A 286 15.15 -5.33 -22.91
C THR A 286 15.06 -5.60 -21.42
N VAL A 287 15.68 -6.69 -20.96
CA VAL A 287 15.72 -7.04 -19.53
C VAL A 287 16.37 -5.93 -18.70
N TRP A 288 17.47 -5.36 -19.16
CA TRP A 288 18.20 -4.30 -18.46
C TRP A 288 17.40 -3.00 -18.34
N GLY A 289 16.65 -2.66 -19.41
CA GLY A 289 15.72 -1.53 -19.37
C GLY A 289 14.59 -1.72 -18.37
N LEU A 290 14.04 -2.93 -18.27
CA LEU A 290 13.04 -3.29 -17.27
C LEU A 290 13.64 -3.24 -15.86
N VAL A 291 14.85 -3.81 -15.64
CA VAL A 291 15.54 -3.80 -14.34
C VAL A 291 15.78 -2.37 -13.86
N LEU A 292 16.35 -1.51 -14.72
CA LEU A 292 16.60 -0.10 -14.39
C LEU A 292 15.27 0.63 -14.13
N GLY A 293 14.26 0.39 -14.97
CA GLY A 293 12.93 0.98 -14.81
C GLY A 293 12.29 0.61 -13.49
N VAL A 294 12.36 -0.66 -13.07
CA VAL A 294 11.84 -1.14 -11.77
C VAL A 294 12.56 -0.44 -10.61
N ILE A 295 13.90 -0.40 -10.63
CA ILE A 295 14.68 0.24 -9.55
C ILE A 295 14.26 1.71 -9.38
N LEU A 296 14.18 2.45 -10.48
CA LEU A 296 13.78 3.86 -10.46
C LEU A 296 12.33 4.04 -10.03
N LEU A 297 11.43 3.18 -10.52
CA LEU A 297 10.01 3.23 -10.19
C LEU A 297 9.77 3.00 -8.69
N ASP A 298 10.37 1.95 -8.13
CA ASP A 298 10.25 1.62 -6.71
C ASP A 298 10.91 2.69 -5.84
N LEU A 299 12.12 3.14 -6.18
CA LEU A 299 12.80 4.22 -5.49
C LEU A 299 11.95 5.50 -5.45
N GLY A 300 11.43 5.93 -6.59
CA GLY A 300 10.63 7.15 -6.71
C GLY A 300 9.30 7.04 -5.96
N ALA A 301 8.55 5.96 -6.17
CA ALA A 301 7.26 5.74 -5.55
C ALA A 301 7.35 5.60 -4.02
N GLN A 302 8.32 4.84 -3.51
CA GLN A 302 8.51 4.65 -2.07
C GLN A 302 9.01 5.93 -1.38
N SER A 303 9.94 6.68 -2.01
CA SER A 303 10.40 7.97 -1.47
C SER A 303 9.25 8.98 -1.38
N ALA A 304 8.42 9.08 -2.42
CA ALA A 304 7.23 9.93 -2.41
C ALA A 304 6.22 9.49 -1.35
N HIS A 305 5.98 8.17 -1.21
CA HIS A 305 5.04 7.61 -0.23
C HIS A 305 5.46 7.93 1.22
N ILE A 306 6.72 7.63 1.58
CA ILE A 306 7.26 7.88 2.93
C ILE A 306 7.18 9.36 3.28
N SER A 307 7.57 10.23 2.34
CA SER A 307 7.57 11.68 2.56
C SER A 307 6.15 12.26 2.65
N ASN A 308 5.19 11.74 1.88
CA ASN A 308 3.78 12.09 2.04
C ASN A 308 3.24 11.69 3.42
N GLN A 309 3.57 10.49 3.91
CA GLN A 309 3.16 10.06 5.25
C GLN A 309 3.77 10.95 6.35
N SER A 310 5.08 11.26 6.26
CA SER A 310 5.72 12.18 7.21
C SER A 310 5.03 13.54 7.21
N ARG A 311 4.69 14.06 6.03
CA ARG A 311 4.03 15.36 5.87
C ARG A 311 2.65 15.40 6.50
N ILE A 312 1.81 14.39 6.28
CA ILE A 312 0.46 14.34 6.86
C ILE A 312 0.47 14.11 8.37
N TYR A 313 1.44 13.36 8.90
CA TYR A 313 1.53 13.11 10.35
C TYR A 313 1.96 14.34 11.17
N ALA A 314 2.54 15.34 10.50
CA ALA A 314 2.89 16.61 11.12
C ALA A 314 1.73 17.61 11.22
N ILE A 315 0.57 17.37 10.53
CA ILE A 315 -0.55 18.33 10.48
C ILE A 315 -1.30 18.39 11.82
N ARG A 316 -1.85 17.23 12.25
CA ARG A 316 -2.62 17.11 13.49
C ARG A 316 -2.26 15.80 14.21
N PRO A 317 -1.48 15.85 15.28
CA PRO A 317 -1.08 14.65 16.02
C PRO A 317 -2.25 13.81 16.53
N GLU A 318 -3.36 14.46 16.92
CA GLU A 318 -4.57 13.84 17.45
C GLU A 318 -5.43 13.14 16.38
N ALA A 319 -5.20 13.45 15.09
CA ALA A 319 -5.96 12.90 13.98
C ALA A 319 -5.11 12.01 13.04
N ARG A 320 -3.91 11.61 13.45
CA ARG A 320 -2.95 10.86 12.61
C ARG A 320 -3.56 9.61 11.99
N SER A 321 -4.29 8.79 12.76
CA SER A 321 -4.94 7.57 12.26
C SER A 321 -5.94 7.89 11.13
N ARG A 322 -6.80 8.88 11.34
CA ARG A 322 -7.82 9.29 10.36
C ARG A 322 -7.22 9.90 9.10
N MET A 323 -6.17 10.73 9.24
CA MET A 323 -5.44 11.30 8.11
C MET A 323 -4.70 10.23 7.31
N ASN A 324 -4.09 9.25 8.00
CA ASN A 324 -3.49 8.11 7.33
C ASN A 324 -4.52 7.28 6.58
N THR A 325 -5.71 7.05 7.15
CA THR A 325 -6.80 6.36 6.48
C THR A 325 -7.22 7.10 5.20
N ALA A 326 -7.44 8.43 5.27
CA ALA A 326 -7.77 9.25 4.09
C ALA A 326 -6.69 9.13 3.00
N TYR A 327 -5.43 9.26 3.38
CA TYR A 327 -4.29 9.15 2.47
C TYR A 327 -4.19 7.77 1.83
N MET A 328 -4.29 6.70 2.63
CA MET A 328 -4.17 5.33 2.13
C MET A 328 -5.35 4.93 1.24
N VAL A 329 -6.56 5.39 1.54
CA VAL A 329 -7.72 5.21 0.66
C VAL A 329 -7.47 5.88 -0.69
N ALA A 330 -7.05 7.14 -0.72
CA ALA A 330 -6.71 7.84 -1.95
C ALA A 330 -5.57 7.15 -2.72
N TYR A 331 -4.55 6.68 -2.01
CA TYR A 331 -3.41 5.95 -2.54
C TYR A 331 -3.86 4.68 -3.28
N PHE A 332 -4.70 3.84 -2.66
CA PHE A 332 -5.19 2.59 -3.27
C PHE A 332 -6.26 2.82 -4.34
N VAL A 333 -7.06 3.88 -4.24
CA VAL A 333 -7.93 4.32 -5.35
C VAL A 333 -7.09 4.70 -6.56
N GLY A 334 -6.00 5.47 -6.37
CA GLY A 334 -5.03 5.74 -7.41
C GLY A 334 -4.43 4.47 -8.02
N GLY A 335 -4.05 3.51 -7.17
CA GLY A 335 -3.56 2.21 -7.59
C GLY A 335 -4.57 1.43 -8.41
N ALA A 336 -5.85 1.41 -8.00
CA ALA A 336 -6.93 0.79 -8.75
C ALA A 336 -7.10 1.41 -10.15
N LEU A 337 -7.10 2.74 -10.22
CA LEU A 337 -7.16 3.47 -11.49
C LEU A 337 -5.95 3.17 -12.37
N GLY A 338 -4.75 3.07 -11.78
CA GLY A 338 -3.53 2.70 -12.47
C GLY A 338 -3.56 1.28 -13.01
N SER A 339 -4.00 0.30 -12.20
CA SER A 339 -4.16 -1.09 -12.63
C SER A 339 -5.15 -1.23 -13.77
N TRP A 340 -6.29 -0.57 -13.66
CA TRP A 340 -7.30 -0.55 -14.72
C TRP A 340 -6.80 0.17 -15.97
N GLY A 341 -6.26 1.37 -15.82
CA GLY A 341 -5.75 2.17 -16.94
C GLY A 341 -4.56 1.49 -17.63
N GLY A 342 -3.64 0.89 -16.86
CA GLY A 342 -2.51 0.14 -17.40
C GLY A 342 -2.96 -1.05 -18.24
N ALA A 343 -3.89 -1.86 -17.75
CA ALA A 343 -4.44 -2.98 -18.50
C ALA A 343 -5.24 -2.53 -19.74
N TRP A 344 -5.90 -1.37 -19.67
CA TRP A 344 -6.59 -0.77 -20.80
C TRP A 344 -5.60 -0.26 -21.86
N GLY A 345 -4.55 0.44 -21.41
CA GLY A 345 -3.45 0.89 -22.27
C GLY A 345 -2.71 -0.26 -22.93
N TRP A 346 -2.48 -1.37 -22.20
CA TRP A 346 -1.94 -2.61 -22.76
C TRP A 346 -2.80 -3.14 -23.90
N GLY A 347 -4.11 -3.19 -23.71
CA GLY A 347 -5.04 -3.67 -24.76
C GLY A 347 -5.13 -2.77 -26.00
N LEU A 348 -4.75 -1.48 -25.91
CA LEU A 348 -4.78 -0.53 -27.03
C LEU A 348 -3.44 -0.43 -27.77
N GLY A 349 -2.33 -0.45 -27.07
CA GLY A 349 -1.01 -0.17 -27.63
C GLY A 349 0.12 -0.99 -27.00
N GLY A 350 -0.19 -2.15 -26.42
CA GLY A 350 0.80 -3.00 -25.76
C GLY A 350 1.59 -2.26 -24.70
N TRP A 351 2.89 -2.53 -24.61
CA TRP A 351 3.76 -1.91 -23.61
C TRP A 351 3.82 -0.37 -23.72
N GLY A 352 3.81 0.17 -24.94
CA GLY A 352 3.76 1.61 -25.16
C GLY A 352 2.53 2.26 -24.54
N GLY A 353 1.36 1.63 -24.65
CA GLY A 353 0.12 2.09 -24.03
C GLY A 353 0.19 2.11 -22.51
N VAL A 354 0.83 1.10 -21.89
CA VAL A 354 1.08 1.08 -20.43
C VAL A 354 1.96 2.25 -20.01
N CYS A 355 3.06 2.47 -20.75
CA CYS A 355 3.98 3.56 -20.45
C CYS A 355 3.30 4.93 -20.59
N LEU A 356 2.43 5.12 -21.58
CA LEU A 356 1.67 6.36 -21.73
C LEU A 356 0.72 6.61 -20.54
N VAL A 357 0.05 5.58 -20.04
CA VAL A 357 -0.79 5.70 -18.83
C VAL A 357 0.05 6.10 -17.62
N GLY A 358 1.18 5.44 -17.40
CA GLY A 358 2.07 5.76 -16.28
C GLY A 358 2.67 7.17 -16.38
N LEU A 359 3.08 7.58 -17.59
CA LEU A 359 3.52 8.95 -17.87
C LEU A 359 2.42 9.97 -17.60
N ALA A 360 1.19 9.73 -18.08
CA ALA A 360 0.06 10.63 -17.86
C ALA A 360 -0.24 10.82 -16.37
N MET A 361 -0.26 9.74 -15.59
CA MET A 361 -0.47 9.81 -14.13
C MET A 361 0.67 10.58 -13.43
N THR A 362 1.91 10.30 -13.81
CA THR A 362 3.07 10.96 -13.20
C THR A 362 3.13 12.45 -13.55
N VAL A 363 2.85 12.80 -14.81
CA VAL A 363 2.77 14.20 -15.26
C VAL A 363 1.64 14.93 -14.53
N ALA A 364 0.46 14.31 -14.40
CA ALA A 364 -0.64 14.88 -13.63
C ALA A 364 -0.23 15.14 -12.16
N GLY A 365 0.49 14.20 -11.54
CA GLY A 365 1.05 14.36 -10.20
C GLY A 365 2.06 15.52 -10.10
N LEU A 366 2.96 15.66 -11.08
CA LEU A 366 3.95 16.74 -11.14
C LEU A 366 3.29 18.10 -11.41
N LEU A 367 2.33 18.18 -12.32
CA LEU A 367 1.57 19.41 -12.57
C LEU A 367 0.83 19.87 -11.32
N ALA A 368 0.16 18.96 -10.61
CA ALA A 368 -0.47 19.25 -9.33
C ALA A 368 0.56 19.69 -8.27
N PHE A 369 1.74 19.06 -8.24
CA PHE A 369 2.83 19.44 -7.35
C PHE A 369 3.30 20.87 -7.62
N ILE A 370 3.49 21.27 -8.88
CA ILE A 370 3.90 22.62 -9.27
C ILE A 370 2.78 23.62 -8.96
N ALA A 371 1.54 23.33 -9.37
CA ALA A 371 0.39 24.21 -9.16
C ALA A 371 0.11 24.51 -7.66
N THR A 372 0.52 23.62 -6.78
CA THR A 372 0.32 23.77 -5.33
C THR A 372 1.57 24.28 -4.59
N ALA A 373 2.56 24.85 -5.29
CA ALA A 373 3.81 25.32 -4.68
C ALA A 373 3.60 26.42 -3.63
N GLY A 374 2.61 27.27 -3.80
CA GLY A 374 2.30 28.40 -2.90
C GLY A 374 1.46 28.05 -1.67
N VAL A 375 1.04 26.80 -1.49
CA VAL A 375 0.28 26.40 -0.29
C VAL A 375 1.21 26.35 0.90
N PRO A 376 0.94 27.14 1.98
CA PRO A 376 1.79 27.18 3.15
C PRO A 376 1.95 25.79 3.76
N PRO A 377 3.12 25.49 4.38
CA PRO A 377 3.27 24.28 5.18
C PRO A 377 2.20 24.25 6.27
N ALA A 378 1.80 23.03 6.68
CA ALA A 378 0.91 22.88 7.82
C ALA A 378 1.38 23.77 8.98
N ARG A 379 0.46 24.50 9.60
CA ARG A 379 0.80 25.33 10.77
C ARG A 379 1.50 24.45 11.79
N ALA A 380 2.67 24.90 12.25
CA ALA A 380 3.32 24.21 13.37
C ALA A 380 2.31 24.06 14.51
N PRO A 381 2.30 22.94 15.25
CA PRO A 381 1.44 22.79 16.41
C PRO A 381 1.59 24.04 17.26
N VAL A 382 0.50 24.71 17.57
CA VAL A 382 0.52 25.82 18.53
C VAL A 382 1.10 25.22 19.80
N ALA A 383 2.27 25.69 20.22
CA ALA A 383 2.85 25.33 21.49
C ALA A 383 1.79 25.62 22.55
N VAL A 384 1.31 24.60 23.23
CA VAL A 384 0.42 24.79 24.38
C VAL A 384 1.23 25.62 25.37
N PRO A 385 0.77 26.80 25.76
CA PRO A 385 1.50 27.58 26.75
C PRO A 385 1.65 26.72 28.03
N GLU A 386 2.83 26.65 28.59
CA GLU A 386 3.14 25.97 29.87
C GLU A 386 2.45 26.62 31.10
N ALA A 387 1.31 27.27 30.89
CA ALA A 387 0.60 28.08 31.90
C ALA A 387 -0.26 27.28 32.90
N TYR A 388 -0.03 25.96 33.08
CA TYR A 388 -0.72 25.19 34.12
C TYR A 388 0.24 24.32 34.97
N GLY A 389 1.50 24.73 35.13
CA GLY A 389 2.52 23.98 35.92
C GLY A 389 2.87 24.56 37.29
N GLU A 390 2.34 25.71 37.69
CA GLU A 390 2.72 26.36 38.98
C GLU A 390 1.52 26.89 39.77
N ALA A 391 0.56 26.05 40.06
CA ALA A 391 -0.42 26.40 41.11
C ALA A 391 -0.83 25.15 41.85
N ALA A 392 -0.07 24.82 42.91
CA ALA A 392 -0.51 24.15 44.13
C ALA A 392 0.63 23.38 44.83
N ALA A 393 1.64 24.09 45.33
CA ALA A 393 2.37 23.62 46.48
C ALA A 393 1.65 24.18 47.74
N PRO A 394 1.12 23.35 48.67
CA PRO A 394 0.56 23.85 49.90
C PRO A 394 1.69 24.38 50.78
N ARG A 395 1.61 25.67 51.12
CA ARG A 395 2.47 26.26 52.17
C ARG A 395 2.19 25.54 53.49
N SER A 396 3.13 24.75 53.96
CA SER A 396 3.21 24.29 55.32
C SER A 396 3.33 25.50 56.23
N ARG A 397 2.30 25.81 57.03
CA ARG A 397 2.43 26.65 58.21
C ARG A 397 3.03 25.79 59.32
N GLY A 398 4.23 26.13 59.79
CA GLY A 398 4.80 25.75 61.06
C GLY A 398 4.30 26.65 62.18
#